data_48e9cd49a6df0539ed6e4cc2325e92ea
#
_entry.id   48e9cd49a6df0539ed6e4cc2325e92ea
#
_cell.length_a   1.000
_cell.length_b   1.000
_cell.length_c   1.000
_cell.angle_alpha   90.00
_cell.angle_beta   90.00
_cell.angle_gamma   90.00
#
_symmetry.space_group_name_H-M   'P 1'
#
loop_
_entity.id
_entity.type
_entity.pdbx_description
1 polymer ?
#
loop_
_entity_poly.entity_id
_entity_poly.type
_entity_poly.pdbx_seq_one_letter_code
_entity_poly.pdbx_strand_id
1 'polypeptide(L)'
;AFDSRLAKYLLSTVEDNDISTIASLYSQIALPLDEVVYGKGAKRAIPEKAVLLEHLARKVAVLLDTEEPMVEQLQAHDQLDLLYDMEQPLAAVLAKMEIAGIKVERQTLEDMQVENEVVLERLTQEIYELAGEEFNINSPKQLGVILFEKLGLPLEYTKKTKTGYSTAVDVLERLAPIAPIVSKILEYRQIAKIQSTYVIGLQDWILEDGKIHTRYVQDLTQTGRLSSVDPNLQNIPVRLEQGRLIRKAFVPEEDNSVLLSSDYSQIELRVLAHISGDEHLIDAFKHGADIHTSTAMRVFNIEKPEDVTPNDRRNAKAVNFGVVYGISDFGLSNNLGISRKEAKAYIETYFERYPGIKDYMERVVRE
;
A
#
# COMPACT_ATOMS: atom_id res chain seq x y z
N ALA A 1 3.27 -2.04 31.13
CA ALA A 1 4.61 -1.87 30.53
C ALA A 1 4.53 -0.72 29.55
N PHE A 2 5.61 0.02 29.39
CA PHE A 2 5.72 1.13 28.42
C PHE A 2 6.44 0.63 27.17
N ASP A 3 5.88 0.89 25.98
CA ASP A 3 6.53 0.61 24.70
C ASP A 3 7.08 1.91 24.10
N SER A 4 8.40 2.10 24.24
CA SER A 4 9.09 3.29 23.77
C SER A 4 9.05 3.45 22.24
N ARG A 5 8.95 2.35 21.51
CA ARG A 5 8.90 2.35 20.05
C ARG A 5 7.55 2.85 19.53
N LEU A 6 6.45 2.36 20.10
CA LEU A 6 5.11 2.86 19.81
C LEU A 6 4.93 4.30 20.30
N ALA A 7 5.45 4.64 21.47
CA ALA A 7 5.44 6.01 21.97
C ALA A 7 6.17 6.97 21.01
N LYS A 8 7.36 6.61 20.52
CA LYS A 8 8.11 7.40 19.54
C LYS A 8 7.33 7.56 18.23
N TYR A 9 6.70 6.48 17.74
CA TYR A 9 5.89 6.51 16.55
C TYR A 9 4.73 7.51 16.65
N LEU A 10 4.04 7.58 17.78
CA LEU A 10 2.97 8.55 18.01
C LEU A 10 3.50 9.99 18.07
N LEU A 11 4.68 10.21 18.68
CA LEU A 11 5.29 11.53 18.79
C LEU A 11 5.85 12.04 17.46
N SER A 12 6.35 11.16 16.59
CA SER A 12 6.84 11.51 15.26
C SER A 12 6.87 10.28 14.33
N THR A 13 6.17 10.36 13.21
CA THR A 13 6.12 9.32 12.18
C THR A 13 7.21 9.49 11.11
N VAL A 14 8.03 10.52 11.18
CA VAL A 14 9.01 10.88 10.13
C VAL A 14 10.39 10.29 10.43
N GLU A 15 10.76 10.22 11.69
CA GLU A 15 12.07 9.74 12.13
C GLU A 15 12.02 8.24 12.42
N ASP A 16 13.20 7.59 12.35
CA ASP A 16 13.33 6.18 12.69
C ASP A 16 12.91 5.88 14.13
N ASN A 17 12.29 4.73 14.35
CA ASN A 17 11.81 4.27 15.65
C ASN A 17 12.82 3.34 16.36
N ASP A 18 14.07 3.29 15.89
CA ASP A 18 15.10 2.51 16.56
C ASP A 18 15.52 3.15 17.89
N ILE A 19 16.00 2.31 18.81
CA ILE A 19 16.31 2.76 20.18
C ILE A 19 17.46 3.77 20.23
N SER A 20 18.35 3.80 19.24
CA SER A 20 19.46 4.78 19.18
C SER A 20 18.94 6.16 18.81
N THR A 21 17.94 6.24 17.92
CA THR A 21 17.22 7.47 17.59
C THR A 21 16.43 7.96 18.81
N ILE A 22 15.72 7.07 19.51
CA ILE A 22 15.02 7.39 20.76
C ILE A 22 16.00 7.94 21.80
N ALA A 23 17.15 7.30 21.96
CA ALA A 23 18.20 7.78 22.89
C ALA A 23 18.66 9.20 22.56
N SER A 24 18.89 9.51 21.28
CA SER A 24 19.36 10.83 20.84
C SER A 24 18.35 11.95 21.07
N LEU A 25 17.06 11.64 21.10
CA LEU A 25 15.97 12.60 21.23
C LEU A 25 15.56 12.83 22.69
N TYR A 26 15.58 11.78 23.51
CA TYR A 26 14.94 11.77 24.81
C TYR A 26 15.89 11.41 25.97
N SER A 27 17.19 11.10 25.73
CA SER A 27 18.17 10.70 26.75
C SER A 27 19.50 11.41 26.55
N GLN A 28 20.30 11.45 27.61
CA GLN A 28 21.70 11.89 27.55
C GLN A 28 22.66 10.72 27.35
N ILE A 29 22.17 9.49 27.28
CA ILE A 29 22.97 8.29 27.14
C ILE A 29 23.30 8.08 25.64
N ALA A 30 24.58 8.15 25.31
CA ALA A 30 25.05 7.85 23.94
C ALA A 30 24.88 6.36 23.66
N LEU A 31 24.04 6.03 22.70
CA LEU A 31 23.79 4.67 22.27
C LEU A 31 24.15 4.51 20.78
N PRO A 32 25.18 3.72 20.44
CA PRO A 32 25.52 3.46 19.03
C PRO A 32 24.41 2.66 18.35
N LEU A 33 24.27 2.88 17.02
CA LEU A 33 23.39 2.09 16.19
C LEU A 33 23.75 0.59 16.24
N ASP A 34 22.76 -0.28 16.16
CA ASP A 34 22.96 -1.72 16.12
C ASP A 34 23.89 -2.17 14.96
N GLU A 35 23.81 -1.51 13.80
CA GLU A 35 24.70 -1.78 12.67
C GLU A 35 26.17 -1.49 12.95
N VAL A 36 26.47 -0.58 13.86
CA VAL A 36 27.84 -0.27 14.29
C VAL A 36 28.37 -1.36 15.21
N VAL A 37 27.52 -1.89 16.08
CA VAL A 37 27.91 -2.90 17.10
C VAL A 37 27.90 -4.31 16.52
N TYR A 38 26.88 -4.66 15.74
CA TYR A 38 26.70 -6.00 15.18
C TYR A 38 27.22 -6.14 13.75
N GLY A 39 27.55 -5.06 13.05
CA GLY A 39 27.85 -5.06 11.62
C GLY A 39 26.58 -5.08 10.75
N LYS A 40 26.79 -4.92 9.43
CA LYS A 40 25.71 -4.81 8.42
C LYS A 40 25.73 -5.94 7.40
N GLY A 41 24.56 -6.45 7.02
CA GLY A 41 24.40 -7.48 5.97
C GLY A 41 25.20 -8.74 6.27
N ALA A 42 25.97 -9.23 5.30
CA ALA A 42 26.78 -10.44 5.45
C ALA A 42 27.90 -10.35 6.51
N LYS A 43 28.21 -9.15 7.00
CA LYS A 43 29.21 -8.92 8.06
C LYS A 43 28.57 -8.88 9.45
N ARG A 44 27.27 -9.09 9.57
CA ARG A 44 26.58 -9.08 10.86
C ARG A 44 27.03 -10.28 11.71
N ALA A 45 27.55 -10.00 12.91
CA ALA A 45 28.02 -10.99 13.85
C ALA A 45 27.76 -10.56 15.29
N ILE A 46 27.72 -11.51 16.20
CA ILE A 46 27.68 -11.21 17.65
C ILE A 46 29.06 -10.70 18.05
N PRO A 47 29.17 -9.49 18.62
CA PRO A 47 30.45 -8.94 19.06
C PRO A 47 30.99 -9.67 20.29
N GLU A 48 32.20 -9.32 20.72
CA GLU A 48 32.75 -9.81 21.98
C GLU A 48 31.80 -9.58 23.16
N LYS A 49 31.80 -10.50 24.11
CA LYS A 49 30.88 -10.53 25.25
C LYS A 49 30.85 -9.19 26.02
N ALA A 50 32.00 -8.55 26.21
CA ALA A 50 32.08 -7.28 26.93
C ALA A 50 31.35 -6.15 26.16
N VAL A 51 31.58 -6.04 24.84
CA VAL A 51 30.94 -5.08 23.97
C VAL A 51 29.42 -5.33 23.91
N LEU A 52 29.01 -6.59 23.79
CA LEU A 52 27.60 -6.97 23.79
C LEU A 52 26.90 -6.56 25.09
N LEU A 53 27.49 -6.91 26.24
CA LEU A 53 26.90 -6.60 27.54
C LEU A 53 26.79 -5.09 27.77
N GLU A 54 27.83 -4.33 27.40
CA GLU A 54 27.80 -2.88 27.51
C GLU A 54 26.69 -2.27 26.63
N HIS A 55 26.58 -2.71 25.39
CA HIS A 55 25.54 -2.23 24.47
C HIS A 55 24.14 -2.55 24.99
N LEU A 56 23.91 -3.77 25.47
CA LEU A 56 22.61 -4.16 26.05
C LEU A 56 22.30 -3.38 27.33
N ALA A 57 23.28 -3.18 28.19
CA ALA A 57 23.10 -2.37 29.41
C ALA A 57 22.73 -0.92 29.08
N ARG A 58 23.38 -0.31 28.08
CA ARG A 58 23.02 1.03 27.60
C ARG A 58 21.60 1.07 27.03
N LYS A 59 21.18 0.06 26.27
CA LYS A 59 19.80 -0.04 25.77
C LYS A 59 18.79 -0.05 26.92
N VAL A 60 19.04 -0.85 27.95
CA VAL A 60 18.14 -0.91 29.12
C VAL A 60 18.11 0.45 29.85
N ALA A 61 19.28 1.08 30.05
CA ALA A 61 19.35 2.40 30.68
C ALA A 61 18.57 3.46 29.87
N VAL A 62 18.71 3.45 28.54
CA VAL A 62 17.94 4.35 27.64
C VAL A 62 16.45 4.12 27.77
N LEU A 63 15.97 2.87 27.78
CA LEU A 63 14.54 2.57 27.94
C LEU A 63 13.96 3.14 29.23
N LEU A 64 14.73 3.07 30.33
CA LEU A 64 14.31 3.63 31.63
C LEU A 64 14.37 5.16 31.66
N ASP A 65 15.38 5.74 31.01
CA ASP A 65 15.63 7.20 31.01
C ASP A 65 14.63 7.94 30.09
N THR A 66 14.12 7.28 29.06
CA THR A 66 13.24 7.88 28.05
C THR A 66 11.74 7.78 28.35
N GLU A 67 11.32 6.93 29.30
CA GLU A 67 9.89 6.71 29.62
C GLU A 67 9.21 8.01 30.07
N GLU A 68 9.75 8.67 31.11
CA GLU A 68 9.14 9.87 31.67
C GLU A 68 9.01 11.02 30.66
N PRO A 69 10.10 11.47 29.99
CA PRO A 69 9.98 12.56 29.00
C PRO A 69 9.06 12.23 27.81
N MET A 70 8.98 10.98 27.39
CA MET A 70 8.06 10.60 26.31
C MET A 70 6.60 10.59 26.78
N VAL A 71 6.33 10.13 28.01
CA VAL A 71 4.99 10.18 28.62
C VAL A 71 4.53 11.63 28.78
N GLU A 72 5.38 12.53 29.26
CA GLU A 72 5.07 13.95 29.38
C GLU A 72 4.70 14.59 28.04
N GLN A 73 5.45 14.26 26.98
CA GLN A 73 5.14 14.77 25.64
C GLN A 73 3.84 14.19 25.07
N LEU A 74 3.61 12.88 25.23
CA LEU A 74 2.35 12.25 24.81
C LEU A 74 1.15 12.87 25.53
N GLN A 75 1.29 13.15 26.82
CA GLN A 75 0.24 13.82 27.59
C GLN A 75 -0.01 15.25 27.10
N ALA A 76 1.06 16.00 26.80
CA ALA A 76 0.96 17.35 26.27
C ALA A 76 0.28 17.41 24.88
N HIS A 77 0.38 16.34 24.10
CA HIS A 77 -0.25 16.20 22.78
C HIS A 77 -1.60 15.44 22.80
N ASP A 78 -2.13 15.11 23.98
CA ASP A 78 -3.38 14.36 24.15
C ASP A 78 -3.36 12.97 23.46
N GLN A 79 -2.19 12.31 23.50
CA GLN A 79 -1.94 11.01 22.83
C GLN A 79 -1.64 9.88 23.81
N LEU A 80 -1.64 10.13 25.12
CA LEU A 80 -1.29 9.12 26.11
C LEU A 80 -2.31 7.99 26.16
N ASP A 81 -3.59 8.32 26.11
CA ASP A 81 -4.69 7.33 26.07
C ASP A 81 -4.63 6.52 24.78
N LEU A 82 -4.26 7.13 23.64
CA LEU A 82 -4.05 6.41 22.38
C LEU A 82 -2.97 5.34 22.54
N LEU A 83 -1.86 5.63 23.22
CA LEU A 83 -0.80 4.66 23.49
C LEU A 83 -1.30 3.49 24.35
N TYR A 84 -1.92 3.79 25.49
CA TYR A 84 -2.24 2.77 26.48
C TYR A 84 -3.53 2.01 26.20
N ASP A 85 -4.54 2.65 25.63
CA ASP A 85 -5.86 2.06 25.42
C ASP A 85 -6.03 1.47 24.02
N MET A 86 -5.17 1.86 23.06
CA MET A 86 -5.26 1.36 21.68
C MET A 86 -3.96 0.70 21.20
N GLU A 87 -2.84 1.42 21.11
CA GLU A 87 -1.64 0.93 20.43
C GLU A 87 -0.98 -0.26 21.15
N GLN A 88 -0.78 -0.17 22.46
CA GLN A 88 -0.19 -1.29 23.21
C GLN A 88 -1.11 -2.53 23.29
N PRO A 89 -2.43 -2.41 23.53
CA PRO A 89 -3.34 -3.56 23.42
C PRO A 89 -3.38 -4.16 22.01
N LEU A 90 -3.32 -3.33 20.97
CA LEU A 90 -3.27 -3.79 19.57
C LEU A 90 -2.02 -4.64 19.31
N ALA A 91 -0.85 -4.25 19.84
CA ALA A 91 0.38 -5.05 19.69
C ALA A 91 0.19 -6.49 20.19
N ALA A 92 -0.51 -6.67 21.32
CA ALA A 92 -0.83 -8.00 21.84
C ALA A 92 -1.80 -8.79 20.94
N VAL A 93 -2.75 -8.12 20.29
CA VAL A 93 -3.67 -8.74 19.31
C VAL A 93 -2.90 -9.16 18.07
N LEU A 94 -2.04 -8.29 17.54
CA LEU A 94 -1.22 -8.58 16.36
C LEU A 94 -0.27 -9.76 16.61
N ALA A 95 0.36 -9.83 17.77
CA ALA A 95 1.20 -10.96 18.15
C ALA A 95 0.41 -12.30 18.15
N LYS A 96 -0.83 -12.30 18.62
CA LYS A 96 -1.70 -13.49 18.56
C LYS A 96 -2.06 -13.85 17.11
N MET A 97 -2.31 -12.86 16.24
CA MET A 97 -2.57 -13.11 14.83
C MET A 97 -1.34 -13.68 14.11
N GLU A 98 -0.16 -13.17 14.40
CA GLU A 98 1.11 -13.69 13.88
C GLU A 98 1.33 -15.16 14.29
N ILE A 99 1.11 -15.48 15.57
CA ILE A 99 1.22 -16.84 16.09
C ILE A 99 0.18 -17.78 15.46
N ALA A 100 -1.05 -17.32 15.30
CA ALA A 100 -2.11 -18.13 14.69
C ALA A 100 -1.82 -18.46 13.23
N GLY A 101 -1.26 -17.52 12.48
CA GLY A 101 -1.03 -17.67 11.04
C GLY A 101 -2.31 -17.87 10.23
N ILE A 102 -2.14 -18.13 8.94
CA ILE A 102 -3.24 -18.50 8.04
C ILE A 102 -2.85 -19.70 7.21
N LYS A 103 -3.75 -20.71 7.15
CA LYS A 103 -3.52 -21.94 6.38
C LYS A 103 -3.55 -21.66 4.88
N VAL A 104 -2.58 -22.23 4.17
CA VAL A 104 -2.44 -22.11 2.72
C VAL A 104 -2.32 -23.50 2.09
N GLU A 105 -3.19 -23.77 1.13
CA GLU A 105 -3.13 -24.98 0.32
C GLU A 105 -2.04 -24.84 -0.74
N ARG A 106 -0.88 -25.43 -0.48
CA ARG A 106 0.30 -25.36 -1.36
C ARG A 106 -0.01 -25.84 -2.78
N GLN A 107 -0.78 -26.94 -2.91
CA GLN A 107 -1.10 -27.53 -4.21
C GLN A 107 -1.80 -26.53 -5.15
N THR A 108 -2.71 -25.73 -4.62
CA THR A 108 -3.38 -24.67 -5.40
C THR A 108 -2.37 -23.67 -6.00
N LEU A 109 -1.32 -23.30 -5.25
CA LEU A 109 -0.27 -22.41 -5.76
C LEU A 109 0.63 -23.11 -6.77
N GLU A 110 0.96 -24.38 -6.57
CA GLU A 110 1.77 -25.18 -7.50
C GLU A 110 1.04 -25.38 -8.83
N ASP A 111 -0.25 -25.68 -8.81
CA ASP A 111 -1.08 -25.80 -10.02
C ASP A 111 -1.11 -24.48 -10.79
N MET A 112 -1.32 -23.36 -10.10
CA MET A 112 -1.26 -22.02 -10.71
C MET A 112 0.11 -21.70 -11.30
N GLN A 113 1.19 -22.16 -10.65
CA GLN A 113 2.54 -21.95 -11.15
C GLN A 113 2.70 -22.60 -12.54
N VAL A 114 2.27 -23.85 -12.68
CA VAL A 114 2.35 -24.59 -13.96
C VAL A 114 1.50 -23.93 -15.05
N GLU A 115 0.28 -23.53 -14.72
CA GLU A 115 -0.60 -22.83 -15.66
C GLU A 115 -0.01 -21.50 -16.14
N ASN A 116 0.53 -20.70 -15.21
CA ASN A 116 1.16 -19.42 -15.53
C ASN A 116 2.43 -19.59 -16.37
N GLU A 117 3.24 -20.62 -16.13
CA GLU A 117 4.43 -20.92 -16.93
C GLU A 117 4.08 -21.16 -18.41
N VAL A 118 3.02 -21.92 -18.69
CA VAL A 118 2.53 -22.14 -20.05
C VAL A 118 2.09 -20.82 -20.71
N VAL A 119 1.38 -19.98 -19.98
CA VAL A 119 0.94 -18.66 -20.51
C VAL A 119 2.13 -17.74 -20.75
N LEU A 120 3.08 -17.68 -19.83
CA LEU A 120 4.29 -16.85 -19.96
C LEU A 120 5.15 -17.30 -21.15
N GLU A 121 5.29 -18.61 -21.37
CA GLU A 121 6.01 -19.14 -22.53
C GLU A 121 5.34 -18.73 -23.85
N ARG A 122 4.03 -18.89 -23.96
CA ARG A 122 3.28 -18.44 -25.12
C ARG A 122 3.44 -16.95 -25.37
N LEU A 123 3.29 -16.12 -24.35
CA LEU A 123 3.45 -14.66 -24.47
C LEU A 123 4.87 -14.28 -24.87
N THR A 124 5.87 -14.99 -24.37
CA THR A 124 7.28 -14.78 -24.74
C THR A 124 7.48 -14.99 -26.24
N GLN A 125 6.96 -16.08 -26.80
CA GLN A 125 7.04 -16.37 -28.23
C GLN A 125 6.30 -15.30 -29.06
N GLU A 126 5.07 -14.94 -28.69
CA GLU A 126 4.30 -13.89 -29.36
C GLU A 126 5.04 -12.54 -29.35
N ILE A 127 5.71 -12.19 -28.23
CA ILE A 127 6.49 -10.96 -28.12
C ILE A 127 7.73 -11.02 -29.02
N TYR A 128 8.44 -12.12 -29.06
CA TYR A 128 9.63 -12.28 -29.92
C TYR A 128 9.27 -12.24 -31.40
N GLU A 129 8.16 -12.86 -31.81
CA GLU A 129 7.65 -12.77 -33.17
C GLU A 129 7.34 -11.32 -33.58
N LEU A 130 6.67 -10.56 -32.69
CA LEU A 130 6.35 -9.15 -32.93
C LEU A 130 7.57 -8.22 -32.90
N ALA A 131 8.59 -8.57 -32.12
CA ALA A 131 9.86 -7.83 -32.05
C ALA A 131 10.80 -8.18 -33.22
N GLY A 132 10.65 -9.35 -33.84
CA GLY A 132 11.54 -9.89 -34.85
C GLY A 132 12.86 -10.46 -34.30
N GLU A 133 13.01 -10.55 -32.99
CA GLU A 133 14.19 -11.10 -32.30
C GLU A 133 13.89 -11.49 -30.85
N GLU A 134 14.75 -12.33 -30.28
CA GLU A 134 14.75 -12.67 -28.87
C GLU A 134 15.48 -11.61 -28.03
N PHE A 135 14.94 -11.30 -26.87
CA PHE A 135 15.55 -10.35 -25.91
C PHE A 135 15.01 -10.62 -24.50
N ASN A 136 15.65 -10.05 -23.47
CA ASN A 136 15.14 -10.16 -22.10
C ASN A 136 13.99 -9.17 -21.87
N ILE A 137 12.73 -9.67 -21.90
CA ILE A 137 11.50 -8.89 -21.69
C ILE A 137 11.48 -8.21 -20.31
N ASN A 138 12.13 -8.80 -19.31
CA ASN A 138 12.23 -8.26 -17.96
C ASN A 138 13.33 -7.20 -17.82
N SER A 139 14.13 -6.94 -18.87
CA SER A 139 15.13 -5.88 -18.87
C SER A 139 14.52 -4.58 -19.41
N PRO A 140 14.28 -3.53 -18.59
CA PRO A 140 13.76 -2.26 -19.07
C PRO A 140 14.66 -1.64 -20.14
N LYS A 141 15.98 -1.85 -20.06
CA LYS A 141 16.93 -1.35 -21.03
C LYS A 141 16.78 -2.01 -22.40
N GLN A 142 16.73 -3.35 -22.45
CA GLN A 142 16.56 -4.07 -23.71
C GLN A 142 15.17 -3.79 -24.31
N LEU A 143 14.14 -3.80 -23.48
CA LEU A 143 12.78 -3.49 -23.93
C LEU A 143 12.68 -2.07 -24.50
N GLY A 144 13.32 -1.08 -23.87
CA GLY A 144 13.37 0.29 -24.39
C GLY A 144 14.01 0.38 -25.76
N VAL A 145 15.10 -0.35 -26.02
CA VAL A 145 15.76 -0.43 -27.34
C VAL A 145 14.81 -1.06 -28.37
N ILE A 146 14.17 -2.19 -28.04
CA ILE A 146 13.21 -2.84 -28.93
C ILE A 146 12.07 -1.89 -29.32
N LEU A 147 11.40 -1.31 -28.32
CA LEU A 147 10.20 -0.49 -28.58
C LEU A 147 10.52 0.81 -29.32
N PHE A 148 11.55 1.54 -28.87
CA PHE A 148 11.78 2.90 -29.32
C PHE A 148 12.86 3.06 -30.40
N GLU A 149 13.85 2.17 -30.44
CA GLU A 149 14.92 2.26 -31.45
C GLU A 149 14.70 1.32 -32.63
N LYS A 150 14.21 0.08 -32.40
CA LYS A 150 13.99 -0.90 -33.47
C LYS A 150 12.61 -0.84 -34.08
N LEU A 151 11.57 -0.79 -33.26
CA LEU A 151 10.18 -0.70 -33.73
C LEU A 151 9.75 0.75 -34.00
N GLY A 152 10.52 1.75 -33.55
CA GLY A 152 10.29 3.16 -33.84
C GLY A 152 9.00 3.72 -33.22
N LEU A 153 8.59 3.24 -32.06
CA LEU A 153 7.40 3.77 -31.40
C LEU A 153 7.59 5.24 -30.98
N PRO A 154 6.50 6.04 -30.93
CA PRO A 154 6.61 7.48 -30.69
C PRO A 154 7.28 7.81 -29.36
N LEU A 155 8.34 8.62 -29.40
CA LEU A 155 9.14 9.03 -28.24
C LEU A 155 8.41 10.04 -27.34
N GLU A 156 7.33 10.64 -27.81
CA GLU A 156 6.51 11.60 -27.04
C GLU A 156 5.82 10.95 -25.82
N TYR A 157 5.64 9.63 -25.84
CA TYR A 157 5.04 8.87 -24.73
C TYR A 157 6.04 8.44 -23.65
N THR A 158 7.34 8.53 -23.92
CA THR A 158 8.39 8.08 -22.99
C THR A 158 9.32 9.21 -22.56
N LYS A 159 10.13 8.96 -21.54
CA LYS A 159 11.20 9.86 -21.07
C LYS A 159 12.52 9.10 -21.04
N LYS A 160 13.61 9.78 -21.41
CA LYS A 160 14.95 9.24 -21.17
C LYS A 160 15.25 9.19 -19.67
N THR A 161 15.70 8.04 -19.22
CA THR A 161 16.19 7.80 -17.85
C THR A 161 17.70 7.58 -17.89
N LYS A 162 18.34 7.43 -16.73
CA LYS A 162 19.76 7.09 -16.64
C LYS A 162 20.12 5.75 -17.34
N THR A 163 19.17 4.84 -17.46
CA THR A 163 19.35 3.49 -18.01
C THR A 163 18.75 3.29 -19.41
N GLY A 164 18.20 4.33 -20.03
CA GLY A 164 17.56 4.28 -21.35
C GLY A 164 16.15 4.86 -21.35
N TYR A 165 15.29 4.40 -22.25
CA TYR A 165 13.90 4.85 -22.32
C TYR A 165 13.06 4.22 -21.21
N SER A 166 12.18 5.02 -20.62
CA SER A 166 11.21 4.51 -19.64
C SER A 166 10.24 3.53 -20.31
N THR A 167 10.08 2.36 -19.68
CA THR A 167 9.08 1.36 -20.02
C THR A 167 8.13 1.13 -18.83
N ALA A 168 7.86 2.18 -18.07
CA ALA A 168 6.92 2.15 -16.96
C ALA A 168 5.49 1.86 -17.48
N VAL A 169 4.64 1.36 -16.59
CA VAL A 169 3.28 0.91 -16.95
C VAL A 169 2.48 2.03 -17.63
N ASP A 170 2.54 3.25 -17.10
CA ASP A 170 1.86 4.42 -17.65
C ASP A 170 2.31 4.79 -19.08
N VAL A 171 3.58 4.53 -19.43
CA VAL A 171 4.13 4.69 -20.78
C VAL A 171 3.57 3.60 -21.70
N LEU A 172 3.61 2.34 -21.24
CA LEU A 172 3.15 1.21 -22.03
C LEU A 172 1.63 1.25 -22.26
N GLU A 173 0.84 1.62 -21.28
CA GLU A 173 -0.62 1.76 -21.42
C GLU A 173 -1.01 2.76 -22.52
N ARG A 174 -0.26 3.87 -22.66
CA ARG A 174 -0.49 4.84 -23.75
C ARG A 174 -0.07 4.31 -25.12
N LEU A 175 0.88 3.40 -25.20
CA LEU A 175 1.36 2.79 -26.44
C LEU A 175 0.55 1.54 -26.84
N ALA A 176 -0.14 0.90 -25.89
CA ALA A 176 -0.89 -0.33 -26.15
C ALA A 176 -1.92 -0.22 -27.30
N PRO A 177 -2.69 0.89 -27.46
CA PRO A 177 -3.64 1.03 -28.57
C PRO A 177 -3.02 1.07 -29.96
N ILE A 178 -1.73 1.46 -30.06
CA ILE A 178 -1.04 1.67 -31.35
C ILE A 178 -0.01 0.58 -31.67
N ALA A 179 0.34 -0.27 -30.71
CA ALA A 179 1.36 -1.30 -30.88
C ALA A 179 0.95 -2.61 -30.20
N PRO A 180 0.56 -3.65 -30.95
CA PRO A 180 0.12 -4.95 -30.38
C PRO A 180 1.12 -5.61 -29.45
N ILE A 181 2.43 -5.48 -29.73
CA ILE A 181 3.51 -5.99 -28.87
C ILE A 181 3.41 -5.43 -27.45
N VAL A 182 3.00 -4.17 -27.28
CA VAL A 182 2.92 -3.50 -25.97
C VAL A 182 1.82 -4.12 -25.12
N SER A 183 0.69 -4.45 -25.70
CA SER A 183 -0.39 -5.16 -24.99
C SER A 183 0.08 -6.52 -24.47
N LYS A 184 0.85 -7.26 -25.27
CA LYS A 184 1.44 -8.55 -24.87
C LYS A 184 2.48 -8.39 -23.76
N ILE A 185 3.30 -7.34 -23.81
CA ILE A 185 4.28 -7.03 -22.76
C ILE A 185 3.60 -6.66 -21.44
N LEU A 186 2.51 -5.89 -21.48
CA LEU A 186 1.72 -5.57 -20.29
C LEU A 186 1.12 -6.84 -19.66
N GLU A 187 0.53 -7.72 -20.46
CA GLU A 187 -0.01 -9.01 -20.02
C GLU A 187 1.10 -9.89 -19.42
N TYR A 188 2.23 -10.03 -20.11
CA TYR A 188 3.40 -10.77 -19.63
C TYR A 188 3.88 -10.25 -18.28
N ARG A 189 4.10 -8.94 -18.15
CA ARG A 189 4.57 -8.34 -16.90
C ARG A 189 3.62 -8.54 -15.74
N GLN A 190 2.32 -8.45 -16.01
CA GLN A 190 1.29 -8.69 -15.00
C GLN A 190 1.36 -10.12 -14.47
N ILE A 191 1.37 -11.11 -15.37
CA ILE A 191 1.42 -12.54 -14.99
C ILE A 191 2.76 -12.88 -14.36
N ALA A 192 3.87 -12.41 -14.90
CA ALA A 192 5.22 -12.63 -14.35
C ALA A 192 5.37 -12.08 -12.93
N LYS A 193 4.79 -10.89 -12.65
CA LYS A 193 4.78 -10.33 -11.31
C LYS A 193 3.94 -11.16 -10.34
N ILE A 194 2.77 -11.59 -10.77
CA ILE A 194 1.90 -12.47 -9.96
C ILE A 194 2.61 -13.78 -9.68
N GLN A 195 3.21 -14.39 -10.69
CA GLN A 195 3.95 -15.63 -10.58
C GLN A 195 5.09 -15.53 -9.55
N SER A 196 5.97 -14.54 -9.72
CA SER A 196 7.15 -14.41 -8.86
C SER A 196 6.82 -13.95 -7.44
N THR A 197 5.91 -12.99 -7.28
CA THR A 197 5.64 -12.36 -5.98
C THR A 197 4.67 -13.17 -5.14
N TYR A 198 3.60 -13.69 -5.75
CA TYR A 198 2.52 -14.31 -4.98
C TYR A 198 2.46 -15.83 -5.17
N VAL A 199 2.63 -16.36 -6.38
CA VAL A 199 2.49 -17.79 -6.60
C VAL A 199 3.72 -18.53 -6.07
N ILE A 200 4.92 -18.17 -6.54
CA ILE A 200 6.19 -18.77 -6.06
C ILE A 200 6.57 -18.16 -4.71
N GLY A 201 6.54 -16.84 -4.60
CA GLY A 201 7.01 -16.15 -3.41
C GLY A 201 6.26 -16.54 -2.12
N LEU A 202 4.95 -16.82 -2.18
CA LEU A 202 4.21 -17.27 -0.99
C LEU A 202 4.55 -18.70 -0.58
N GLN A 203 4.91 -19.56 -1.52
CA GLN A 203 5.28 -20.96 -1.20
C GLN A 203 6.49 -21.05 -0.27
N ASP A 204 7.45 -20.12 -0.39
CA ASP A 204 8.65 -20.06 0.46
C ASP A 204 8.32 -19.69 1.92
N TRP A 205 7.15 -19.08 2.15
CA TRP A 205 6.69 -18.67 3.48
C TRP A 205 5.75 -19.68 4.14
N ILE A 206 5.37 -20.75 3.47
CA ILE A 206 4.54 -21.80 4.07
C ILE A 206 5.44 -22.66 4.96
N LEU A 207 5.21 -22.60 6.28
CA LEU A 207 5.96 -23.35 7.26
C LEU A 207 5.49 -24.81 7.37
N GLU A 208 6.09 -25.59 8.26
CA GLU A 208 5.81 -27.02 8.44
C GLU A 208 4.35 -27.28 8.89
N ASP A 209 3.71 -26.33 9.55
CA ASP A 209 2.30 -26.40 9.96
C ASP A 209 1.30 -26.09 8.81
N GLY A 210 1.81 -25.84 7.60
CA GLY A 210 1.00 -25.50 6.44
C GLY A 210 0.47 -24.07 6.45
N LYS A 211 1.01 -23.20 7.29
CA LYS A 211 0.54 -21.81 7.46
C LYS A 211 1.60 -20.80 7.03
N ILE A 212 1.13 -19.60 6.73
CA ILE A 212 1.93 -18.40 6.60
C ILE A 212 1.75 -17.55 7.85
N HIS A 213 2.84 -17.14 8.48
CA HIS A 213 2.90 -16.29 9.65
C HIS A 213 3.49 -14.94 9.25
N THR A 214 2.67 -14.08 8.66
CA THR A 214 3.11 -12.71 8.32
C THR A 214 3.42 -11.92 9.59
N ARG A 215 4.27 -10.94 9.48
CA ARG A 215 4.53 -9.96 10.55
C ARG A 215 3.74 -8.68 10.29
N TYR A 216 3.08 -8.17 11.31
CA TYR A 216 2.39 -6.88 11.26
C TYR A 216 3.28 -5.77 11.83
N VAL A 217 3.58 -4.77 11.02
CA VAL A 217 4.36 -3.60 11.43
C VAL A 217 3.40 -2.48 11.78
N GLN A 218 3.39 -2.10 13.06
CA GLN A 218 2.46 -1.14 13.63
C GLN A 218 2.98 0.30 13.53
N ASP A 219 4.29 0.48 13.47
CA ASP A 219 5.01 1.74 13.58
C ASP A 219 5.72 2.19 12.28
N LEU A 220 5.18 1.81 11.12
CA LEU A 220 5.82 2.09 9.82
C LEU A 220 5.16 3.23 9.04
N THR A 221 3.83 3.25 8.99
CA THR A 221 3.12 4.18 8.11
C THR A 221 2.90 5.54 8.77
N GLN A 222 2.96 6.62 8.00
CA GLN A 222 2.67 7.96 8.51
C GLN A 222 1.18 8.19 8.81
N THR A 223 0.32 7.27 8.43
CA THR A 223 -1.15 7.40 8.50
C THR A 223 -1.79 6.60 9.63
N GLY A 224 -1.03 5.88 10.46
CA GLY A 224 -1.54 4.97 11.48
C GLY A 224 -2.04 3.63 10.95
N ARG A 225 -1.90 3.35 9.63
CA ARG A 225 -2.25 2.05 9.07
C ARG A 225 -1.22 1.00 9.43
N LEU A 226 -1.67 -0.24 9.60
CA LEU A 226 -0.78 -1.40 9.72
C LEU A 226 -0.14 -1.74 8.37
N SER A 227 1.02 -2.34 8.41
CA SER A 227 1.68 -2.95 7.27
C SER A 227 1.92 -4.43 7.54
N SER A 228 1.90 -5.25 6.50
CA SER A 228 2.20 -6.69 6.56
C SER A 228 3.49 -6.95 5.80
N VAL A 229 4.42 -7.68 6.44
CA VAL A 229 5.74 -8.01 5.86
C VAL A 229 6.10 -9.46 6.15
N ASP A 230 7.01 -10.01 5.38
CA ASP A 230 7.57 -11.36 5.56
C ASP A 230 6.50 -12.47 5.64
N PRO A 231 5.60 -12.63 4.64
CA PRO A 231 5.42 -11.88 3.41
C PRO A 231 4.35 -10.77 3.56
N ASN A 232 4.30 -9.83 2.58
CA ASN A 232 3.21 -8.86 2.52
C ASN A 232 1.93 -9.50 1.95
N LEU A 233 0.96 -9.77 2.80
CA LEU A 233 -0.34 -10.34 2.43
C LEU A 233 -1.41 -9.28 2.08
N GLN A 234 -1.15 -8.00 2.36
CA GLN A 234 -2.11 -6.91 2.09
C GLN A 234 -2.13 -6.48 0.62
N ASN A 235 -1.10 -6.84 -0.16
CA ASN A 235 -0.97 -6.43 -1.56
C ASN A 235 -1.42 -7.51 -2.56
N ILE A 236 -2.04 -8.58 -2.13
CA ILE A 236 -2.61 -9.60 -3.04
C ILE A 236 -3.66 -8.94 -3.91
N PRO A 237 -3.55 -8.99 -5.26
CA PRO A 237 -4.50 -8.33 -6.15
C PRO A 237 -5.94 -8.81 -5.92
N VAL A 238 -6.88 -7.87 -5.85
CA VAL A 238 -8.30 -8.19 -5.64
C VAL A 238 -9.10 -8.13 -6.94
N ARG A 239 -8.70 -7.26 -7.86
CA ARG A 239 -9.47 -6.96 -9.08
C ARG A 239 -9.16 -7.90 -10.23
N LEU A 240 -7.98 -8.50 -10.23
CA LEU A 240 -7.52 -9.42 -11.27
C LEU A 240 -8.04 -10.82 -10.99
N GLU A 241 -8.37 -11.56 -12.04
CA GLU A 241 -8.82 -12.96 -11.94
C GLU A 241 -7.75 -13.83 -11.27
N GLN A 242 -6.49 -13.67 -11.67
CA GLN A 242 -5.35 -14.37 -11.07
C GLN A 242 -5.22 -14.07 -9.56
N GLY A 243 -5.48 -12.83 -9.13
CA GLY A 243 -5.50 -12.48 -7.72
C GLY A 243 -6.61 -13.19 -6.94
N ARG A 244 -7.77 -13.39 -7.56
CA ARG A 244 -8.86 -14.17 -6.97
C ARG A 244 -8.49 -15.65 -6.84
N LEU A 245 -7.76 -16.19 -7.81
CA LEU A 245 -7.25 -17.58 -7.75
C LEU A 245 -6.23 -17.75 -6.61
N ILE A 246 -5.30 -16.80 -6.44
CA ILE A 246 -4.36 -16.81 -5.30
C ILE A 246 -5.12 -16.86 -3.96
N ARG A 247 -6.20 -16.08 -3.83
CA ARG A 247 -7.01 -16.07 -2.61
C ARG A 247 -7.69 -17.41 -2.31
N LYS A 248 -7.95 -18.24 -3.30
CA LYS A 248 -8.48 -19.60 -3.10
C LYS A 248 -7.50 -20.53 -2.39
N ALA A 249 -6.20 -20.25 -2.47
CA ALA A 249 -5.20 -21.01 -1.74
C ALA A 249 -5.27 -20.78 -0.21
N PHE A 250 -5.86 -19.68 0.24
CA PHE A 250 -6.09 -19.40 1.66
C PHE A 250 -7.37 -20.09 2.11
N VAL A 251 -7.23 -21.07 2.98
CA VAL A 251 -8.30 -21.96 3.39
C VAL A 251 -8.49 -21.95 4.91
N PRO A 252 -9.68 -22.31 5.43
CA PRO A 252 -9.88 -22.52 6.86
C PRO A 252 -8.94 -23.60 7.40
N GLU A 253 -8.63 -23.56 8.68
CA GLU A 253 -7.75 -24.53 9.33
C GLU A 253 -8.35 -25.93 9.39
N GLU A 254 -9.66 -26.02 9.63
CA GLU A 254 -10.42 -27.25 9.75
C GLU A 254 -11.52 -27.33 8.71
N ASP A 255 -11.90 -28.55 8.29
CA ASP A 255 -12.89 -28.81 7.23
C ASP A 255 -14.29 -28.24 7.51
N ASN A 256 -14.66 -28.09 8.80
CA ASN A 256 -15.94 -27.52 9.22
C ASN A 256 -15.85 -26.05 9.64
N SER A 257 -14.73 -25.39 9.38
CA SER A 257 -14.51 -23.98 9.65
C SER A 257 -14.75 -23.13 8.41
N VAL A 258 -14.90 -21.83 8.60
CA VAL A 258 -15.06 -20.85 7.52
C VAL A 258 -14.15 -19.64 7.75
N LEU A 259 -13.71 -19.01 6.67
CA LEU A 259 -13.09 -17.69 6.73
C LEU A 259 -14.20 -16.64 6.80
N LEU A 260 -14.29 -15.93 7.93
CA LEU A 260 -15.19 -14.81 8.11
C LEU A 260 -14.50 -13.52 7.70
N SER A 261 -15.08 -12.82 6.71
CA SER A 261 -14.62 -11.48 6.32
C SER A 261 -15.66 -10.45 6.74
N SER A 262 -15.23 -9.47 7.51
CA SER A 262 -16.07 -8.33 7.93
C SER A 262 -15.24 -7.04 7.76
N ASP A 263 -15.83 -6.05 7.10
CA ASP A 263 -15.18 -4.77 6.81
C ASP A 263 -16.13 -3.60 7.06
N TYR A 264 -15.58 -2.48 7.48
CA TYR A 264 -16.34 -1.25 7.64
C TYR A 264 -16.72 -0.66 6.27
N SER A 265 -18.01 -0.38 6.09
CA SER A 265 -18.49 0.28 4.87
C SER A 265 -18.06 1.74 4.83
N GLN A 266 -17.10 2.08 3.97
CA GLN A 266 -16.67 3.45 3.67
C GLN A 266 -16.27 4.26 4.91
N ILE A 267 -15.53 3.65 5.85
CA ILE A 267 -15.21 4.25 7.14
C ILE A 267 -14.51 5.61 7.00
N GLU A 268 -13.59 5.76 6.05
CA GLU A 268 -12.84 7.01 5.84
C GLU A 268 -13.76 8.17 5.47
N LEU A 269 -14.75 7.94 4.58
CA LEU A 269 -15.72 8.98 4.21
C LEU A 269 -16.70 9.28 5.36
N ARG A 270 -17.03 8.30 6.19
CA ARG A 270 -17.85 8.52 7.40
C ARG A 270 -17.13 9.37 8.44
N VAL A 271 -15.84 9.07 8.66
CA VAL A 271 -14.97 9.86 9.55
C VAL A 271 -14.84 11.27 8.98
N LEU A 272 -14.58 11.43 7.67
CA LEU A 272 -14.51 12.73 7.04
C LEU A 272 -15.83 13.53 7.21
N ALA A 273 -16.98 12.89 7.02
CA ALA A 273 -18.28 13.52 7.26
C ALA A 273 -18.39 14.06 8.70
N HIS A 274 -17.97 13.26 9.66
CA HIS A 274 -18.03 13.63 11.07
C HIS A 274 -17.10 14.81 11.41
N ILE A 275 -15.82 14.72 11.05
CA ILE A 275 -14.82 15.75 11.43
C ILE A 275 -14.94 17.04 10.63
N SER A 276 -15.41 16.98 9.37
CA SER A 276 -15.70 18.17 8.57
C SER A 276 -17.01 18.86 8.97
N GLY A 277 -17.94 18.12 9.59
CA GLY A 277 -19.28 18.60 9.86
C GLY A 277 -20.12 18.87 8.60
N ASP A 278 -19.73 18.35 7.44
CA ASP A 278 -20.46 18.58 6.19
C ASP A 278 -21.85 17.95 6.24
N GLU A 279 -22.87 18.80 6.27
CA GLU A 279 -24.28 18.38 6.45
C GLU A 279 -24.77 17.48 5.31
N HIS A 280 -24.31 17.73 4.08
CA HIS A 280 -24.73 16.93 2.92
C HIS A 280 -24.16 15.53 2.94
N LEU A 281 -22.89 15.39 3.37
CA LEU A 281 -22.25 14.10 3.49
C LEU A 281 -22.82 13.31 4.69
N ILE A 282 -23.05 13.98 5.82
CA ILE A 282 -23.70 13.40 7.00
C ILE A 282 -25.10 12.89 6.65
N ASP A 283 -25.90 13.71 5.96
CA ASP A 283 -27.27 13.36 5.56
C ASP A 283 -27.29 12.13 4.63
N ALA A 284 -26.41 12.10 3.64
CA ALA A 284 -26.28 10.94 2.74
C ALA A 284 -26.01 9.65 3.51
N PHE A 285 -25.12 9.66 4.51
CA PHE A 285 -24.86 8.47 5.32
C PHE A 285 -26.00 8.11 6.27
N LYS A 286 -26.68 9.08 6.88
CA LYS A 286 -27.84 8.83 7.75
C LYS A 286 -29.00 8.17 7.02
N HIS A 287 -29.22 8.51 5.76
CA HIS A 287 -30.28 7.94 4.93
C HIS A 287 -29.86 6.69 4.14
N GLY A 288 -28.65 6.16 4.37
CA GLY A 288 -28.18 4.94 3.72
C GLY A 288 -27.96 5.09 2.20
N ALA A 289 -27.78 6.33 1.73
CA ALA A 289 -27.53 6.60 0.31
C ALA A 289 -26.17 6.04 -0.13
N ASP A 290 -26.08 5.56 -1.37
CA ASP A 290 -24.79 5.25 -1.99
C ASP A 290 -24.03 6.55 -2.25
N ILE A 291 -23.01 6.80 -1.44
CA ILE A 291 -22.24 8.05 -1.50
C ILE A 291 -21.62 8.30 -2.87
N HIS A 292 -21.21 7.23 -3.59
CA HIS A 292 -20.62 7.40 -4.92
C HIS A 292 -21.67 7.78 -5.95
N THR A 293 -22.86 7.21 -5.86
CA THR A 293 -24.02 7.63 -6.69
C THR A 293 -24.44 9.05 -6.34
N SER A 294 -24.54 9.40 -5.07
CA SER A 294 -24.87 10.76 -4.63
C SER A 294 -23.83 11.79 -5.12
N THR A 295 -22.55 11.46 -5.08
CA THR A 295 -21.48 12.31 -5.61
C THR A 295 -21.56 12.42 -7.13
N ALA A 296 -21.81 11.31 -7.85
CA ALA A 296 -21.98 11.33 -9.31
C ALA A 296 -23.09 12.27 -9.73
N MET A 297 -24.25 12.17 -9.08
CA MET A 297 -25.39 13.08 -9.33
C MET A 297 -25.00 14.54 -9.14
N ARG A 298 -24.27 14.86 -8.09
CA ARG A 298 -23.88 16.23 -7.74
C ARG A 298 -22.77 16.78 -8.63
N VAL A 299 -21.72 16.01 -8.87
CA VAL A 299 -20.52 16.44 -9.61
C VAL A 299 -20.76 16.45 -11.12
N PHE A 300 -21.53 15.46 -11.63
CA PHE A 300 -21.81 15.34 -13.08
C PHE A 300 -23.19 15.90 -13.48
N ASN A 301 -23.89 16.52 -12.51
CA ASN A 301 -25.20 17.12 -12.74
C ASN A 301 -26.26 16.14 -13.28
N ILE A 302 -26.33 14.94 -12.69
CA ILE A 302 -27.29 13.89 -13.01
C ILE A 302 -28.48 14.03 -12.05
N GLU A 303 -29.70 14.15 -12.56
CA GLU A 303 -30.88 14.46 -11.74
C GLU A 303 -31.37 13.25 -10.93
N LYS A 304 -31.26 12.04 -11.48
CA LYS A 304 -31.84 10.85 -10.87
C LYS A 304 -30.80 9.76 -10.63
N PRO A 305 -30.90 9.01 -9.52
CA PRO A 305 -29.97 7.91 -9.23
C PRO A 305 -29.94 6.81 -10.31
N GLU A 306 -31.08 6.53 -10.93
CA GLU A 306 -31.22 5.53 -12.00
C GLU A 306 -30.49 5.91 -13.29
N ASP A 307 -30.22 7.20 -13.49
CA ASP A 307 -29.49 7.72 -14.65
C ASP A 307 -27.97 7.68 -14.45
N VAL A 308 -27.49 7.37 -13.23
CA VAL A 308 -26.06 7.23 -12.93
C VAL A 308 -25.53 5.94 -13.53
N THR A 309 -24.69 6.07 -14.55
CA THR A 309 -24.06 4.89 -15.16
C THR A 309 -22.99 4.29 -14.24
N PRO A 310 -22.62 2.98 -14.45
CA PRO A 310 -21.50 2.38 -13.72
C PRO A 310 -20.18 3.14 -13.89
N ASN A 311 -19.99 3.82 -15.01
CA ASN A 311 -18.83 4.65 -15.28
C ASN A 311 -18.85 5.93 -14.46
N ASP A 312 -19.99 6.61 -14.39
CA ASP A 312 -20.16 7.82 -13.57
C ASP A 312 -19.92 7.51 -12.09
N ARG A 313 -20.48 6.41 -11.60
CA ARG A 313 -20.28 5.95 -10.23
C ARG A 313 -18.79 5.62 -9.95
N ARG A 314 -18.10 4.99 -10.90
CA ARG A 314 -16.66 4.73 -10.80
C ARG A 314 -15.84 6.02 -10.76
N ASN A 315 -16.15 6.97 -11.62
CA ASN A 315 -15.50 8.28 -11.67
C ASN A 315 -15.74 9.07 -10.39
N ALA A 316 -16.99 9.10 -9.89
CA ALA A 316 -17.33 9.72 -8.61
C ALA A 316 -16.59 9.06 -7.44
N LYS A 317 -16.41 7.74 -7.45
CA LYS A 317 -15.59 7.04 -6.47
C LYS A 317 -14.14 7.53 -6.49
N ALA A 318 -13.56 7.72 -7.69
CA ALA A 318 -12.20 8.24 -7.82
C ALA A 318 -12.09 9.69 -7.35
N VAL A 319 -13.12 10.52 -7.59
CA VAL A 319 -13.17 11.90 -7.06
C VAL A 319 -13.28 11.89 -5.54
N ASN A 320 -14.20 11.12 -4.94
CA ASN A 320 -14.36 11.01 -3.49
C ASN A 320 -13.05 10.66 -2.79
N PHE A 321 -12.40 9.56 -3.21
CA PHE A 321 -11.14 9.15 -2.61
C PHE A 321 -10.01 10.11 -2.96
N GLY A 322 -9.98 10.60 -4.19
CA GLY A 322 -8.98 11.57 -4.62
C GLY A 322 -8.98 12.81 -3.75
N VAL A 323 -10.13 13.40 -3.49
CA VAL A 323 -10.26 14.59 -2.64
C VAL A 323 -9.81 14.30 -1.20
N VAL A 324 -10.24 13.18 -0.61
CA VAL A 324 -9.83 12.78 0.75
C VAL A 324 -8.31 12.70 0.88
N TYR A 325 -7.62 12.21 -0.15
CA TYR A 325 -6.16 12.09 -0.17
C TYR A 325 -5.43 13.29 -0.80
N GLY A 326 -6.11 14.40 -1.03
CA GLY A 326 -5.51 15.62 -1.56
C GLY A 326 -5.01 15.52 -3.00
N ILE A 327 -5.70 14.76 -3.85
CA ILE A 327 -5.31 14.58 -5.26
C ILE A 327 -5.29 15.91 -6.01
N SER A 328 -4.25 16.11 -6.82
CA SER A 328 -4.18 17.25 -7.74
C SER A 328 -5.07 17.03 -8.99
N ASP A 329 -5.39 18.12 -9.69
CA ASP A 329 -6.05 18.06 -11.00
C ASP A 329 -5.29 17.19 -12.02
N PHE A 330 -3.96 17.20 -11.98
CA PHE A 330 -3.12 16.32 -12.77
C PHE A 330 -3.26 14.84 -12.37
N GLY A 331 -3.24 14.54 -11.08
CA GLY A 331 -3.43 13.18 -10.58
C GLY A 331 -4.79 12.61 -10.96
N LEU A 332 -5.85 13.41 -10.78
CA LEU A 332 -7.23 13.00 -11.12
C LEU A 332 -7.41 12.84 -12.64
N SER A 333 -6.83 13.71 -13.47
CA SER A 333 -6.90 13.60 -14.92
C SER A 333 -6.28 12.30 -15.43
N ASN A 334 -5.13 11.90 -14.89
CA ASN A 334 -4.48 10.63 -15.24
C ASN A 334 -5.31 9.42 -14.77
N ASN A 335 -5.91 9.51 -13.59
CA ASN A 335 -6.69 8.41 -13.00
C ASN A 335 -7.99 8.15 -13.77
N LEU A 336 -8.62 9.19 -14.28
CA LEU A 336 -9.89 9.11 -15.02
C LEU A 336 -9.73 9.03 -16.54
N GLY A 337 -8.54 9.33 -17.08
CA GLY A 337 -8.30 9.45 -18.51
C GLY A 337 -9.00 10.66 -19.16
N ILE A 338 -9.19 11.75 -18.40
CA ILE A 338 -9.84 13.00 -18.85
C ILE A 338 -8.83 14.15 -18.93
N SER A 339 -9.23 15.26 -19.52
CA SER A 339 -8.39 16.45 -19.57
C SER A 339 -8.16 17.03 -18.16
N ARG A 340 -7.01 17.67 -17.94
CA ARG A 340 -6.72 18.37 -16.68
C ARG A 340 -7.74 19.44 -16.34
N LYS A 341 -8.30 20.11 -17.38
CA LYS A 341 -9.35 21.11 -17.20
C LYS A 341 -10.64 20.50 -16.65
N GLU A 342 -11.04 19.34 -17.16
CA GLU A 342 -12.20 18.60 -16.66
C GLU A 342 -11.98 18.10 -15.24
N ALA A 343 -10.80 17.53 -14.95
CA ALA A 343 -10.45 17.07 -13.61
C ALA A 343 -10.51 18.21 -12.59
N LYS A 344 -9.99 19.39 -12.96
CA LYS A 344 -10.08 20.59 -12.13
C LYS A 344 -11.54 21.01 -11.88
N ALA A 345 -12.36 21.01 -12.92
CA ALA A 345 -13.78 21.32 -12.79
C ALA A 345 -14.51 20.34 -11.86
N TYR A 346 -14.19 19.06 -11.92
CA TYR A 346 -14.77 18.06 -11.00
C TYR A 346 -14.39 18.32 -9.54
N ILE A 347 -13.13 18.65 -9.25
CA ILE A 347 -12.68 18.99 -7.90
C ILE A 347 -13.37 20.27 -7.40
N GLU A 348 -13.45 21.30 -8.24
CA GLU A 348 -14.13 22.55 -7.89
C GLU A 348 -15.61 22.32 -7.60
N THR A 349 -16.33 21.62 -8.47
CA THR A 349 -17.74 21.26 -8.26
C THR A 349 -17.93 20.40 -7.01
N TYR A 350 -17.02 19.48 -6.72
CA TYR A 350 -17.06 18.68 -5.48
C TYR A 350 -17.02 19.59 -4.24
N PHE A 351 -16.08 20.52 -4.18
CA PHE A 351 -15.96 21.44 -3.06
C PHE A 351 -17.12 22.46 -2.96
N GLU A 352 -17.72 22.84 -4.08
CA GLU A 352 -18.96 23.66 -4.07
C GLU A 352 -20.14 22.87 -3.48
N ARG A 353 -20.21 21.57 -3.72
CA ARG A 353 -21.29 20.69 -3.24
C ARG A 353 -21.07 20.21 -1.80
N TYR A 354 -19.81 20.16 -1.35
CA TYR A 354 -19.40 19.75 -0.02
C TYR A 354 -18.52 20.84 0.63
N PRO A 355 -19.09 22.02 0.95
CA PRO A 355 -18.31 23.15 1.45
C PRO A 355 -17.65 22.87 2.80
N GLY A 356 -18.29 22.07 3.67
CA GLY A 356 -17.71 21.68 4.96
C GLY A 356 -16.41 20.87 4.81
N ILE A 357 -16.31 20.07 3.76
CA ILE A 357 -15.06 19.34 3.46
C ILE A 357 -13.97 20.32 3.05
N LYS A 358 -14.29 21.29 2.17
CA LYS A 358 -13.34 22.30 1.75
C LYS A 358 -12.79 23.10 2.94
N ASP A 359 -13.67 23.60 3.78
CA ASP A 359 -13.30 24.38 4.96
C ASP A 359 -12.43 23.58 5.93
N TYR A 360 -12.76 22.31 6.13
CA TYR A 360 -11.94 21.38 6.92
C TYR A 360 -10.54 21.19 6.34
N MET A 361 -10.43 20.88 5.04
CA MET A 361 -9.13 20.69 4.37
C MET A 361 -8.24 21.93 4.44
N GLU A 362 -8.81 23.12 4.24
CA GLU A 362 -8.10 24.38 4.35
C GLU A 362 -7.65 24.69 5.80
N ARG A 363 -8.46 24.31 6.79
CA ARG A 363 -8.16 24.49 8.20
C ARG A 363 -7.00 23.60 8.65
N VAL A 364 -7.05 22.29 8.35
CA VAL A 364 -6.03 21.30 8.73
C VAL A 364 -4.64 21.62 8.16
N VAL A 365 -4.59 22.24 6.97
CA VAL A 365 -3.30 22.67 6.39
C VAL A 365 -2.71 23.88 7.12
N ARG A 366 -3.51 24.68 7.81
CA ARG A 366 -3.06 25.87 8.56
C ARG A 366 -2.69 25.54 10.02
N GLU A 367 -3.32 24.55 10.60
CA GLU A 367 -3.02 24.01 11.94
C GLU A 367 -1.73 23.16 11.93
#